data_387a34ded97403ad27513d54893eb45b
#
_entry.id   387a34ded97403ad27513d54893eb45b
#
_cell.length_a   1.000
_cell.length_b   1.000
_cell.length_c   1.000
_cell.angle_alpha   90.00
_cell.angle_beta   90.00
_cell.angle_gamma   90.00
#
_symmetry.space_group_name_H-M   'P 1'
#
loop_
_entity.id
_entity.type
_entity.pdbx_description
1 polymer ?
#
loop_
_entity_poly.entity_id
_entity_poly.type
_entity_poly.pdbx_seq_one_letter_code
_entity_poly.pdbx_strand_id
1 'polypeptide(L)'
;MKLEGNCQTTAMGILPHTDVERALQLALSLDIPFWPQLPRINFFEDMYAQISEHFPGITLDLEQRMVRFSLERFYKDLEKVISQWDNEEYFSLSPRYSAVFHRFLEKDLTGYRYIRGQSIGPVSYGLKILDEHNRPIIYHEEVRQVIFEFIAKKLQAQYNDLRRNHRGAFVWVDEPGLEMIFMAFTGYTDKKAKEDYRLFLNSFPGARGVHLCGNPDWSFLLELPLDILSLDVLARGHIFSLYTESIKEFLGRGGIISWGITPTLTEELQQESINTMINILNKIWGSLEQSGIPRRQILSQAWLAPARCCLVNLDGEKTIENSFILLQEVAEHFKREI
;
A
#
# COMPACT_ATOMS: atom_id res chain seq x y z
N MET A 1 10.69 -14.25 5.85
CA MET A 1 10.07 -15.05 4.75
C MET A 1 10.77 -14.66 3.44
N LYS A 2 11.26 -15.62 2.64
CA LYS A 2 11.78 -15.29 1.31
C LYS A 2 10.61 -15.19 0.33
N LEU A 3 10.42 -14.01 -0.25
CA LEU A 3 9.38 -13.78 -1.24
C LEU A 3 9.84 -14.26 -2.63
N GLU A 4 8.88 -14.66 -3.45
CA GLU A 4 9.07 -14.99 -4.86
C GLU A 4 8.16 -14.12 -5.70
N GLY A 5 8.69 -13.61 -6.81
CA GLY A 5 7.96 -12.74 -7.72
C GLY A 5 7.15 -13.54 -8.74
N ASN A 6 7.82 -14.03 -9.78
CA ASN A 6 7.26 -14.87 -10.84
C ASN A 6 5.99 -14.27 -11.49
N CYS A 7 5.96 -12.95 -11.63
CA CYS A 7 4.83 -12.19 -12.18
C CYS A 7 3.48 -12.49 -11.52
N GLN A 8 3.48 -12.81 -10.21
CA GLN A 8 2.25 -12.99 -9.44
C GLN A 8 1.47 -11.68 -9.37
N THR A 9 0.14 -11.80 -9.39
CA THR A 9 -0.76 -10.66 -9.38
C THR A 9 -1.20 -10.28 -7.97
N THR A 10 -1.27 -8.97 -7.69
CA THR A 10 -1.89 -8.37 -6.50
C THR A 10 -2.52 -7.04 -6.87
N ALA A 11 -3.11 -6.30 -5.91
CA ALA A 11 -3.66 -4.96 -6.18
C ALA A 11 -3.61 -4.07 -4.93
N MET A 12 -3.89 -2.77 -5.06
CA MET A 12 -4.12 -1.87 -3.93
C MET A 12 -5.43 -2.22 -3.22
N GLY A 13 -5.49 -1.99 -1.90
CA GLY A 13 -6.62 -2.40 -1.08
C GLY A 13 -7.92 -1.64 -1.35
N ILE A 14 -7.85 -0.38 -1.78
CA ILE A 14 -9.05 0.45 -1.98
C ILE A 14 -9.74 0.08 -3.28
N LEU A 15 -11.02 -0.33 -3.17
CA LEU A 15 -11.88 -0.63 -4.31
C LEU A 15 -13.15 0.24 -4.30
N PRO A 16 -13.74 0.55 -5.49
CA PRO A 16 -14.96 1.34 -5.61
C PRO A 16 -16.25 0.58 -5.29
N HIS A 17 -16.16 -0.70 -4.95
CA HIS A 17 -17.29 -1.60 -4.79
C HIS A 17 -18.19 -1.22 -3.61
N THR A 18 -19.47 -1.52 -3.76
CA THR A 18 -20.50 -1.37 -2.72
C THR A 18 -21.05 -2.72 -2.26
N ASP A 19 -20.71 -3.80 -2.96
CA ASP A 19 -21.00 -5.18 -2.57
C ASP A 19 -19.71 -5.84 -2.03
N VAL A 20 -19.75 -6.25 -0.76
CA VAL A 20 -18.61 -6.85 -0.05
C VAL A 20 -18.19 -8.17 -0.67
N GLU A 21 -19.15 -9.05 -1.00
CA GLU A 21 -18.81 -10.37 -1.52
C GLU A 21 -18.24 -10.29 -2.94
N ARG A 22 -18.75 -9.37 -3.78
CA ARG A 22 -18.21 -9.12 -5.10
C ARG A 22 -16.77 -8.56 -5.03
N ALA A 23 -16.51 -7.62 -4.11
CA ALA A 23 -15.17 -7.09 -3.89
C ALA A 23 -14.21 -8.19 -3.37
N LEU A 24 -14.65 -9.04 -2.45
CA LEU A 24 -13.87 -10.16 -1.95
C LEU A 24 -13.57 -11.18 -3.06
N GLN A 25 -14.56 -11.54 -3.89
CA GLN A 25 -14.36 -12.44 -5.02
C GLN A 25 -13.31 -11.88 -6.00
N LEU A 26 -13.37 -10.57 -6.29
CA LEU A 26 -12.37 -9.90 -7.14
C LEU A 26 -10.97 -9.96 -6.52
N ALA A 27 -10.83 -9.65 -5.24
CA ALA A 27 -9.54 -9.72 -4.55
C ALA A 27 -8.99 -11.17 -4.47
N LEU A 28 -9.86 -12.16 -4.28
CA LEU A 28 -9.53 -13.59 -4.25
C LEU A 28 -9.21 -14.17 -5.64
N SER A 29 -9.48 -13.46 -6.73
CA SER A 29 -9.12 -13.92 -8.08
C SER A 29 -7.63 -13.74 -8.41
N LEU A 30 -6.88 -13.00 -7.59
CA LEU A 30 -5.46 -12.73 -7.77
C LEU A 30 -4.57 -13.79 -7.10
N ASP A 31 -3.32 -13.93 -7.57
CA ASP A 31 -2.34 -14.85 -6.98
C ASP A 31 -2.00 -14.52 -5.51
N ILE A 32 -2.02 -13.23 -5.17
CA ILE A 32 -1.78 -12.70 -3.82
C ILE A 32 -3.00 -11.88 -3.40
N PRO A 33 -4.01 -12.53 -2.82
CA PRO A 33 -5.21 -11.83 -2.40
C PRO A 33 -4.97 -10.89 -1.22
N PHE A 34 -5.85 -9.92 -1.11
CA PHE A 34 -5.87 -8.93 -0.05
C PHE A 34 -7.30 -8.71 0.43
N TRP A 35 -7.47 -8.15 1.61
CA TRP A 35 -8.80 -7.72 2.05
C TRP A 35 -9.12 -6.33 1.47
N PRO A 36 -10.27 -6.17 0.77
CA PRO A 36 -10.63 -4.87 0.18
C PRO A 36 -11.00 -3.83 1.24
N GLN A 37 -10.59 -2.59 1.01
CA GLN A 37 -11.08 -1.40 1.72
C GLN A 37 -12.18 -0.77 0.87
N LEU A 38 -13.39 -0.66 1.41
CA LEU A 38 -14.60 -0.28 0.67
C LEU A 38 -15.22 1.03 1.20
N PRO A 39 -14.54 2.17 1.10
CA PRO A 39 -15.01 3.41 1.70
C PRO A 39 -16.37 3.87 1.16
N ARG A 40 -16.80 3.41 -0.01
CA ARG A 40 -18.15 3.74 -0.54
C ARG A 40 -19.29 3.08 0.22
N ILE A 41 -19.05 1.98 0.94
CA ILE A 41 -20.06 1.35 1.81
C ILE A 41 -20.33 2.25 3.01
N ASN A 42 -19.27 2.60 3.73
CA ASN A 42 -19.33 3.54 4.85
C ASN A 42 -17.93 4.14 5.11
N PHE A 43 -17.87 5.21 5.92
CA PHE A 43 -16.61 5.89 6.18
C PHE A 43 -15.64 5.08 7.07
N PHE A 44 -16.13 4.15 7.88
CA PHE A 44 -15.24 3.29 8.69
C PHE A 44 -14.41 2.33 7.84
N GLU A 45 -14.82 2.02 6.59
CA GLU A 45 -14.02 1.22 5.65
C GLU A 45 -12.97 2.06 4.88
N ASP A 46 -12.83 3.35 5.18
CA ASP A 46 -11.76 4.20 4.65
C ASP A 46 -10.47 3.97 5.44
N MET A 47 -9.33 3.87 4.75
CA MET A 47 -8.04 3.55 5.38
C MET A 47 -7.59 4.60 6.42
N TYR A 48 -7.94 5.87 6.23
CA TYR A 48 -7.63 6.91 7.21
C TYR A 48 -8.50 6.78 8.46
N ALA A 49 -9.79 6.44 8.28
CA ALA A 49 -10.68 6.18 9.40
C ALA A 49 -10.24 4.93 10.18
N GLN A 50 -9.85 3.85 9.49
CA GLN A 50 -9.38 2.60 10.09
C GLN A 50 -8.17 2.79 10.99
N ILE A 51 -7.16 3.53 10.52
CA ILE A 51 -5.97 3.84 11.33
C ILE A 51 -6.30 4.78 12.49
N SER A 52 -7.32 5.60 12.34
CA SER A 52 -7.74 6.54 13.38
C SER A 52 -8.44 5.87 14.57
N GLU A 53 -8.80 4.59 14.47
CA GLU A 53 -9.38 3.86 15.60
C GLU A 53 -8.40 3.85 16.79
N HIS A 54 -8.81 4.48 17.89
CA HIS A 54 -8.04 4.66 19.12
C HIS A 54 -6.83 5.61 19.03
N PHE A 55 -6.58 6.25 17.88
CA PHE A 55 -5.51 7.25 17.82
C PHE A 55 -5.88 8.47 18.70
N PRO A 56 -4.94 8.96 19.56
CA PRO A 56 -5.24 10.05 20.47
C PRO A 56 -5.56 11.35 19.73
N GLY A 57 -6.54 12.11 20.24
CA GLY A 57 -6.92 13.40 19.67
C GLY A 57 -7.81 13.34 18.45
N ILE A 58 -8.18 12.16 17.95
CA ILE A 58 -9.00 11.99 16.74
C ILE A 58 -10.50 12.00 17.06
N THR A 59 -11.25 12.57 16.11
CA THR A 59 -12.71 12.45 16.01
C THR A 59 -13.08 12.21 14.55
N LEU A 60 -13.94 11.23 14.29
CA LEU A 60 -14.50 11.01 12.96
C LEU A 60 -15.77 11.81 12.76
N ASP A 61 -15.77 12.70 11.77
CA ASP A 61 -16.95 13.39 11.27
C ASP A 61 -17.57 12.53 10.18
N LEU A 62 -18.62 11.78 10.54
CA LEU A 62 -19.23 10.80 9.62
C LEU A 62 -20.06 11.48 8.52
N GLU A 63 -20.61 12.68 8.79
CA GLU A 63 -21.40 13.43 7.81
C GLU A 63 -20.51 14.01 6.72
N GLN A 64 -19.39 14.62 7.11
CA GLN A 64 -18.43 15.19 6.17
C GLN A 64 -17.38 14.17 5.68
N ARG A 65 -17.40 12.96 6.24
CA ARG A 65 -16.43 11.89 5.95
C ARG A 65 -14.99 12.37 6.12
N MET A 66 -14.72 12.98 7.26
CA MET A 66 -13.43 13.57 7.59
C MET A 66 -12.89 13.04 8.91
N VAL A 67 -11.58 12.89 8.97
CA VAL A 67 -10.83 12.67 10.21
C VAL A 67 -10.41 14.04 10.73
N ARG A 68 -10.83 14.39 11.93
CA ARG A 68 -10.49 15.66 12.61
C ARG A 68 -9.54 15.37 13.75
N PHE A 69 -8.58 16.25 13.96
CA PHE A 69 -7.61 16.15 15.02
C PHE A 69 -7.63 17.40 15.91
N SER A 70 -7.46 17.21 17.21
CA SER A 70 -7.26 18.27 18.19
C SER A 70 -6.02 17.99 19.03
N LEU A 71 -5.09 18.94 19.05
CA LEU A 71 -3.85 18.82 19.83
C LEU A 71 -4.13 18.80 21.34
N GLU A 72 -5.08 19.60 21.82
CA GLU A 72 -5.49 19.56 23.23
C GLU A 72 -6.01 18.18 23.63
N ARG A 73 -6.87 17.60 22.79
CA ARG A 73 -7.43 16.28 23.01
C ARG A 73 -6.36 15.18 22.88
N PHE A 74 -5.39 15.35 21.98
CA PHE A 74 -4.27 14.43 21.84
C PHE A 74 -3.56 14.21 23.18
N TYR A 75 -3.19 15.29 23.86
CA TYR A 75 -2.51 15.18 25.16
C TYR A 75 -3.40 14.57 26.25
N LYS A 76 -4.70 14.84 26.23
CA LYS A 76 -5.66 14.24 27.19
C LYS A 76 -5.83 12.73 26.97
N ASP A 77 -5.85 12.29 25.70
CA ASP A 77 -6.08 10.90 25.36
C ASP A 77 -4.80 10.06 25.43
N LEU A 78 -3.61 10.69 25.36
CA LEU A 78 -2.32 10.02 25.22
C LEU A 78 -2.01 9.05 26.37
N GLU A 79 -2.28 9.44 27.62
CA GLU A 79 -2.05 8.58 28.78
C GLU A 79 -2.85 7.28 28.69
N LYS A 80 -4.11 7.36 28.26
CA LYS A 80 -4.95 6.20 28.03
C LYS A 80 -4.37 5.27 26.94
N VAL A 81 -3.90 5.85 25.84
CA VAL A 81 -3.29 5.05 24.75
C VAL A 81 -2.02 4.38 25.22
N ILE A 82 -1.16 5.09 25.97
CA ILE A 82 0.08 4.53 26.53
C ILE A 82 -0.22 3.38 27.50
N SER A 83 -1.29 3.48 28.31
CA SER A 83 -1.69 2.39 29.20
C SER A 83 -2.10 1.10 28.47
N GLN A 84 -2.44 1.20 27.18
CA GLN A 84 -2.79 0.07 26.32
C GLN A 84 -1.66 -0.36 25.36
N TRP A 85 -0.45 0.21 25.52
CA TRP A 85 0.62 0.05 24.53
C TRP A 85 1.05 -1.41 24.29
N ASP A 86 0.93 -2.26 25.30
CA ASP A 86 1.25 -3.69 25.22
C ASP A 86 0.01 -4.59 24.98
N ASN A 87 -1.16 -3.97 24.83
CA ASN A 87 -2.41 -4.67 24.55
C ASN A 87 -2.63 -4.78 23.03
N GLU A 88 -2.31 -5.93 22.43
CA GLU A 88 -2.47 -6.17 20.98
C GLU A 88 -3.90 -5.97 20.51
N GLU A 89 -4.90 -6.40 21.27
CA GLU A 89 -6.32 -6.28 20.93
C GLU A 89 -6.75 -4.80 20.76
N TYR A 90 -6.15 -3.89 21.51
CA TYR A 90 -6.40 -2.46 21.40
C TYR A 90 -6.01 -1.89 20.04
N PHE A 91 -5.04 -2.51 19.37
CA PHE A 91 -4.54 -2.09 18.04
C PHE A 91 -5.15 -2.91 16.90
N SER A 92 -5.88 -3.99 17.17
CA SER A 92 -6.59 -4.75 16.13
C SER A 92 -7.68 -3.91 15.48
N LEU A 93 -7.98 -4.18 14.20
CA LEU A 93 -9.10 -3.56 13.50
C LEU A 93 -10.39 -4.17 14.04
N SER A 94 -11.23 -3.36 14.70
CA SER A 94 -12.53 -3.85 15.17
C SER A 94 -13.49 -4.09 14.00
N PRO A 95 -14.51 -4.98 14.17
CA PRO A 95 -15.54 -5.18 13.16
C PRO A 95 -16.30 -3.91 12.78
N ARG A 96 -16.30 -2.90 13.65
CA ARG A 96 -16.89 -1.59 13.38
C ARG A 96 -16.08 -0.81 12.32
N TYR A 97 -14.74 -0.91 12.38
CA TYR A 97 -13.83 -0.17 11.50
C TYR A 97 -13.45 -0.95 10.25
N SER A 98 -13.62 -2.26 10.24
CA SER A 98 -13.52 -3.06 9.03
C SER A 98 -14.28 -4.39 9.12
N ALA A 99 -15.56 -4.35 8.75
CA ALA A 99 -16.35 -5.57 8.56
C ALA A 99 -15.78 -6.43 7.42
N VAL A 100 -15.24 -5.78 6.38
CA VAL A 100 -14.65 -6.47 5.21
C VAL A 100 -13.40 -7.26 5.60
N PHE A 101 -12.55 -6.74 6.48
CA PHE A 101 -11.38 -7.46 6.99
C PHE A 101 -11.78 -8.76 7.69
N HIS A 102 -12.77 -8.69 8.59
CA HIS A 102 -13.25 -9.87 9.31
C HIS A 102 -13.89 -10.88 8.36
N ARG A 103 -14.64 -10.44 7.35
CA ARG A 103 -15.18 -11.32 6.31
C ARG A 103 -14.10 -11.96 5.45
N PHE A 104 -12.99 -11.27 5.18
CA PHE A 104 -11.83 -11.84 4.49
C PHE A 104 -11.18 -12.96 5.32
N LEU A 105 -11.05 -12.77 6.63
CA LEU A 105 -10.49 -13.79 7.55
C LEU A 105 -11.34 -15.07 7.62
N GLU A 106 -12.63 -15.01 7.27
CA GLU A 106 -13.53 -16.19 7.21
C GLU A 106 -13.38 -17.00 5.91
N LYS A 107 -12.65 -16.47 4.89
CA LYS A 107 -12.48 -17.17 3.61
C LYS A 107 -11.45 -18.29 3.72
N ASP A 108 -11.61 -19.31 2.86
CA ASP A 108 -10.56 -20.32 2.69
C ASP A 108 -9.38 -19.71 1.90
N LEU A 109 -8.29 -19.48 2.59
CA LEU A 109 -7.07 -18.89 2.05
C LEU A 109 -5.96 -19.92 1.82
N THR A 110 -6.19 -21.19 2.08
CA THR A 110 -5.17 -22.26 2.07
C THR A 110 -4.55 -22.51 0.69
N GLY A 111 -5.28 -22.19 -0.39
CA GLY A 111 -4.81 -22.34 -1.77
C GLY A 111 -3.78 -21.29 -2.22
N TYR A 112 -3.57 -20.23 -1.45
CA TYR A 112 -2.65 -19.15 -1.84
C TYR A 112 -1.27 -19.36 -1.23
N ARG A 113 -0.24 -18.89 -1.93
CA ARG A 113 1.12 -18.87 -1.40
C ARG A 113 1.33 -17.72 -0.40
N TYR A 114 0.77 -16.57 -0.71
CA TYR A 114 0.80 -15.36 0.09
C TYR A 114 -0.60 -14.76 0.21
N ILE A 115 -0.85 -14.08 1.31
CA ILE A 115 -1.99 -13.18 1.49
C ILE A 115 -1.51 -11.85 2.05
N ARG A 116 -2.22 -10.77 1.76
CA ARG A 116 -1.74 -9.44 2.09
C ARG A 116 -2.76 -8.61 2.86
N GLY A 117 -2.26 -7.91 3.88
CA GLY A 117 -2.92 -6.77 4.49
C GLY A 117 -2.32 -5.45 4.03
N GLN A 118 -2.98 -4.36 4.35
CA GLN A 118 -2.53 -3.02 4.04
C GLN A 118 -3.04 -1.98 5.04
N SER A 119 -2.34 -0.85 5.05
CA SER A 119 -2.72 0.35 5.81
C SER A 119 -2.21 1.59 5.09
N ILE A 120 -2.79 2.75 5.42
CA ILE A 120 -2.11 4.02 5.11
C ILE A 120 -0.82 4.10 5.93
N GLY A 121 0.24 4.61 5.32
CA GLY A 121 1.50 4.79 6.03
C GLY A 121 1.58 6.09 6.84
N PRO A 122 2.57 6.18 7.75
CA PRO A 122 2.64 7.26 8.74
C PRO A 122 2.83 8.65 8.14
N VAL A 123 3.61 8.77 7.06
CA VAL A 123 3.83 10.06 6.40
C VAL A 123 2.55 10.56 5.75
N SER A 124 1.87 9.69 4.98
CA SER A 124 0.61 10.04 4.32
C SER A 124 -0.49 10.36 5.31
N TYR A 125 -0.60 9.58 6.39
CA TYR A 125 -1.54 9.86 7.47
C TYR A 125 -1.27 11.22 8.10
N GLY A 126 -0.03 11.46 8.50
CA GLY A 126 0.35 12.70 9.19
C GLY A 126 0.29 13.96 8.32
N LEU A 127 0.46 13.83 6.99
CA LEU A 127 0.28 14.94 6.03
C LEU A 127 -1.20 15.23 5.73
N LYS A 128 -2.06 14.20 5.71
CA LYS A 128 -3.47 14.32 5.36
C LYS A 128 -4.32 14.87 6.49
N ILE A 129 -4.02 14.51 7.74
CA ILE A 129 -4.79 14.95 8.89
C ILE A 129 -4.29 16.33 9.33
N LEU A 130 -5.24 17.25 9.54
CA LEU A 130 -4.94 18.62 9.91
C LEU A 130 -5.37 18.91 11.35
N ASP A 131 -4.59 19.74 12.04
CA ASP A 131 -4.94 20.28 13.34
C ASP A 131 -5.97 21.44 13.24
N GLU A 132 -6.31 22.07 14.38
CA GLU A 132 -7.26 23.19 14.48
C GLU A 132 -6.82 24.43 13.69
N HIS A 133 -5.54 24.51 13.31
CA HIS A 133 -4.95 25.60 12.54
C HIS A 133 -4.72 25.25 11.07
N ASN A 134 -5.32 24.15 10.58
CA ASN A 134 -5.12 23.61 9.23
C ASN A 134 -3.67 23.24 8.93
N ARG A 135 -2.87 22.87 9.93
CA ARG A 135 -1.49 22.42 9.79
C ARG A 135 -1.47 20.89 9.84
N PRO A 136 -0.77 20.22 8.90
CA PRO A 136 -0.59 18.76 8.95
C PRO A 136 0.03 18.30 10.27
N ILE A 137 -0.56 17.29 10.88
CA ILE A 137 -0.16 16.83 12.23
C ILE A 137 1.26 16.24 12.27
N ILE A 138 1.82 15.83 11.14
CA ILE A 138 3.20 15.34 11.05
C ILE A 138 4.25 16.38 11.46
N TYR A 139 3.90 17.67 11.41
CA TYR A 139 4.81 18.76 11.78
C TYR A 139 4.91 19.01 13.29
N HIS A 140 4.05 18.39 14.08
CA HIS A 140 4.20 18.33 15.52
C HIS A 140 5.09 17.12 15.85
N GLU A 141 6.27 17.34 16.41
CA GLU A 141 7.26 16.28 16.59
C GLU A 141 6.76 15.14 17.48
N GLU A 142 6.11 15.47 18.60
CA GLU A 142 5.55 14.47 19.52
C GLU A 142 4.41 13.66 18.87
N VAL A 143 3.53 14.34 18.13
CA VAL A 143 2.43 13.68 17.39
C VAL A 143 3.01 12.77 16.32
N ARG A 144 4.03 13.22 15.57
CA ARG A 144 4.72 12.44 14.54
C ARG A 144 5.30 11.15 15.13
N GLN A 145 6.00 11.21 16.26
CA GLN A 145 6.54 10.02 16.91
C GLN A 145 5.43 9.01 17.23
N VAL A 146 4.33 9.50 17.83
CA VAL A 146 3.18 8.64 18.12
C VAL A 146 2.55 8.07 16.85
N ILE A 147 2.45 8.83 15.75
CA ILE A 147 1.93 8.33 14.47
C ILE A 147 2.73 7.11 14.00
N PHE A 148 4.05 7.21 13.95
CA PHE A 148 4.90 6.13 13.45
C PHE A 148 4.79 4.86 14.31
N GLU A 149 4.86 5.01 15.62
CA GLU A 149 4.77 3.90 16.56
C GLU A 149 3.36 3.27 16.59
N PHE A 150 2.32 4.10 16.59
CA PHE A 150 0.93 3.64 16.61
C PHE A 150 0.57 2.86 15.34
N ILE A 151 0.97 3.35 14.17
CA ILE A 151 0.75 2.65 12.91
C ILE A 151 1.53 1.33 12.88
N ALA A 152 2.76 1.30 13.41
CA ALA A 152 3.51 0.06 13.54
C ALA A 152 2.77 -0.98 14.41
N LYS A 153 2.16 -0.55 15.54
CA LYS A 153 1.33 -1.43 16.38
C LYS A 153 0.08 -1.93 15.65
N LYS A 154 -0.61 -1.05 14.91
CA LYS A 154 -1.76 -1.43 14.07
C LYS A 154 -1.38 -2.47 13.00
N LEU A 155 -0.24 -2.28 12.35
CA LEU A 155 0.28 -3.24 11.36
C LEU A 155 0.65 -4.56 12.00
N GLN A 156 1.26 -4.54 13.19
CA GLN A 156 1.60 -5.75 13.93
C GLN A 156 0.33 -6.55 14.29
N ALA A 157 -0.71 -5.89 14.80
CA ALA A 157 -1.97 -6.54 15.12
C ALA A 157 -2.64 -7.14 13.86
N GLN A 158 -2.73 -6.37 12.77
CA GLN A 158 -3.27 -6.87 11.51
C GLN A 158 -2.47 -8.05 10.95
N TYR A 159 -1.13 -7.98 11.01
CA TYR A 159 -0.27 -9.09 10.61
C TYR A 159 -0.54 -10.34 11.44
N ASN A 160 -0.68 -10.21 12.76
CA ASN A 160 -0.94 -11.33 13.64
C ASN A 160 -2.31 -11.98 13.34
N ASP A 161 -3.34 -11.18 13.09
CA ASP A 161 -4.66 -11.68 12.69
C ASP A 161 -4.59 -12.48 11.37
N LEU A 162 -3.91 -11.95 10.36
CA LEU A 162 -3.69 -12.64 9.09
C LEU A 162 -2.83 -13.90 9.27
N ARG A 163 -1.79 -13.84 10.12
CA ARG A 163 -0.87 -14.96 10.37
C ARG A 163 -1.52 -16.14 11.09
N ARG A 164 -2.56 -15.90 11.90
CA ARG A 164 -3.35 -16.98 12.51
C ARG A 164 -4.02 -17.85 11.45
N ASN A 165 -4.42 -17.24 10.33
CA ASN A 165 -5.12 -17.91 9.24
C ASN A 165 -4.20 -18.37 8.12
N HIS A 166 -3.05 -17.70 7.88
CA HIS A 166 -2.19 -18.01 6.75
C HIS A 166 -0.70 -17.77 7.02
N ARG A 167 0.14 -18.80 6.81
CA ARG A 167 1.58 -18.71 7.08
C ARG A 167 2.35 -17.76 6.15
N GLY A 168 1.84 -17.50 4.96
CA GLY A 168 2.40 -16.57 3.96
C GLY A 168 1.84 -15.16 4.07
N ALA A 169 1.23 -14.79 5.21
CA ALA A 169 0.71 -13.44 5.41
C ALA A 169 1.83 -12.41 5.53
N PHE A 170 1.59 -11.23 4.97
CA PHE A 170 2.41 -10.03 5.15
C PHE A 170 1.51 -8.79 5.08
N VAL A 171 2.06 -7.63 5.44
CA VAL A 171 1.38 -6.34 5.36
C VAL A 171 2.25 -5.34 4.61
N TRP A 172 1.64 -4.37 3.93
CA TRP A 172 2.36 -3.23 3.38
C TRP A 172 1.67 -1.92 3.73
N VAL A 173 2.31 -0.79 3.43
CA VAL A 173 1.72 0.53 3.60
C VAL A 173 1.59 1.26 2.27
N ASP A 174 0.50 2.00 2.12
CA ASP A 174 0.27 2.92 1.01
C ASP A 174 0.75 4.31 1.44
N GLU A 175 1.75 4.86 0.72
CA GLU A 175 2.44 6.09 1.09
C GLU A 175 2.49 7.15 -0.03
N PRO A 176 1.34 7.57 -0.55
CA PRO A 176 1.32 8.64 -1.56
C PRO A 176 1.97 9.94 -1.08
N GLY A 177 1.96 10.20 0.22
CA GLY A 177 2.58 11.39 0.83
C GLY A 177 4.10 11.42 0.79
N LEU A 178 4.78 10.30 0.55
CA LEU A 178 6.25 10.28 0.51
C LEU A 178 6.83 11.15 -0.60
N GLU A 179 6.14 11.35 -1.72
CA GLU A 179 6.64 12.27 -2.76
C GLU A 179 6.71 13.72 -2.28
N MET A 180 5.87 14.10 -1.30
CA MET A 180 5.77 15.48 -0.82
C MET A 180 6.93 15.87 0.12
N ILE A 181 7.59 14.92 0.79
CA ILE A 181 8.69 15.24 1.71
C ILE A 181 9.91 15.83 1.01
N PHE A 182 10.04 15.62 -0.30
CA PHE A 182 11.12 16.19 -1.12
C PHE A 182 10.79 17.59 -1.65
N MET A 183 9.59 18.12 -1.33
CA MET A 183 9.23 19.50 -1.68
C MET A 183 9.80 20.46 -0.64
N ALA A 184 10.46 21.52 -1.10
CA ALA A 184 11.19 22.50 -0.26
C ALA A 184 10.35 23.19 0.83
N PHE A 185 9.03 23.08 0.79
CA PHE A 185 8.10 23.76 1.71
C PHE A 185 7.49 22.87 2.79
N THR A 186 7.87 21.61 2.89
CA THR A 186 7.17 20.66 3.77
C THR A 186 7.54 20.77 5.25
N GLY A 187 8.68 21.35 5.62
CA GLY A 187 9.14 21.43 7.02
C GLY A 187 9.48 20.07 7.67
N TYR A 188 9.28 18.98 6.96
CA TYR A 188 9.71 17.63 7.32
C TYR A 188 10.82 17.20 6.36
N THR A 189 12.07 17.32 6.80
CA THR A 189 13.23 17.17 5.92
C THR A 189 13.42 15.73 5.47
N ASP A 190 13.99 15.53 4.27
CA ASP A 190 14.37 14.24 3.71
C ASP A 190 15.24 13.42 4.67
N LYS A 191 16.21 14.04 5.35
CA LYS A 191 17.07 13.39 6.35
C LYS A 191 16.26 12.85 7.51
N LYS A 192 15.34 13.65 8.09
CA LYS A 192 14.49 13.22 9.21
C LYS A 192 13.51 12.14 8.80
N ALA A 193 12.90 12.28 7.62
CA ALA A 193 12.02 11.28 7.05
C ALA A 193 12.74 9.94 6.80
N LYS A 194 13.98 9.95 6.32
CA LYS A 194 14.80 8.75 6.11
C LYS A 194 15.10 8.02 7.42
N GLU A 195 15.39 8.79 8.48
CA GLU A 195 15.63 8.26 9.82
C GLU A 195 14.36 7.64 10.42
N ASP A 196 13.26 8.40 10.46
CA ASP A 196 11.97 7.95 10.99
C ASP A 196 11.45 6.72 10.23
N TYR A 197 11.57 6.74 8.89
CA TYR A 197 11.13 5.63 8.06
C TYR A 197 11.97 4.36 8.22
N ARG A 198 13.29 4.47 8.42
CA ARG A 198 14.15 3.33 8.73
C ARG A 198 13.75 2.68 10.06
N LEU A 199 13.50 3.49 11.09
CA LEU A 199 13.03 2.99 12.40
C LEU A 199 11.68 2.30 12.27
N PHE A 200 10.75 2.90 11.53
CA PHE A 200 9.43 2.33 11.26
C PHE A 200 9.53 0.98 10.54
N LEU A 201 10.31 0.89 9.48
CA LEU A 201 10.48 -0.36 8.73
C LEU A 201 11.16 -1.46 9.55
N ASN A 202 12.03 -1.10 10.50
CA ASN A 202 12.62 -2.07 11.43
C ASN A 202 11.60 -2.66 12.43
N SER A 203 10.50 -1.94 12.69
CA SER A 203 9.38 -2.45 13.52
C SER A 203 8.34 -3.22 12.71
N PHE A 204 8.49 -3.32 11.40
CA PHE A 204 7.53 -3.99 10.52
C PHE A 204 7.49 -5.50 10.80
N PRO A 205 6.30 -6.08 10.91
CA PRO A 205 6.17 -7.53 11.06
C PRO A 205 6.29 -8.22 9.69
N GLY A 206 7.23 -9.15 9.57
CA GLY A 206 7.39 -9.93 8.34
C GLY A 206 8.04 -9.15 7.18
N ALA A 207 7.52 -9.31 5.98
CA ALA A 207 8.03 -8.60 4.79
C ALA A 207 7.56 -7.13 4.77
N ARG A 208 8.48 -6.22 4.45
CA ARG A 208 8.30 -4.77 4.48
C ARG A 208 7.92 -4.26 3.11
N GLY A 209 6.65 -3.97 2.92
CA GLY A 209 6.12 -3.47 1.65
C GLY A 209 5.70 -2.01 1.71
N VAL A 210 6.00 -1.26 0.66
CA VAL A 210 5.51 0.11 0.45
C VAL A 210 4.94 0.23 -0.95
N HIS A 211 3.73 0.79 -1.06
CA HIS A 211 3.14 1.22 -2.32
C HIS A 211 3.13 2.74 -2.42
N LEU A 212 3.45 3.24 -3.60
CA LEU A 212 3.42 4.66 -3.90
C LEU A 212 3.04 4.88 -5.37
N CYS A 213 1.98 5.65 -5.62
CA CYS A 213 1.53 6.01 -6.97
C CYS A 213 2.07 7.36 -7.47
N GLY A 214 2.78 8.13 -6.61
CA GLY A 214 3.44 9.38 -6.96
C GLY A 214 4.84 9.20 -7.58
N ASN A 215 5.61 10.29 -7.62
CA ASN A 215 6.97 10.31 -8.16
C ASN A 215 7.98 10.86 -7.11
N PRO A 216 8.37 10.06 -6.11
CA PRO A 216 9.35 10.45 -5.10
C PRO A 216 10.78 10.42 -5.66
N ASP A 217 11.77 10.71 -4.82
CA ASP A 217 13.14 10.27 -5.06
C ASP A 217 13.21 8.74 -4.92
N TRP A 218 13.32 8.04 -6.06
CA TRP A 218 13.35 6.58 -6.10
C TRP A 218 14.62 6.01 -5.45
N SER A 219 15.75 6.71 -5.50
CA SER A 219 16.97 6.26 -4.80
C SER A 219 16.74 6.24 -3.29
N PHE A 220 16.07 7.25 -2.74
CA PHE A 220 15.70 7.28 -1.34
C PHE A 220 14.90 6.02 -0.93
N LEU A 221 13.86 5.66 -1.69
CA LEU A 221 13.04 4.49 -1.38
C LEU A 221 13.80 3.18 -1.55
N LEU A 222 14.55 3.04 -2.65
CA LEU A 222 15.29 1.83 -2.97
C LEU A 222 16.45 1.56 -2.00
N GLU A 223 16.99 2.59 -1.32
CA GLU A 223 17.99 2.46 -0.26
C GLU A 223 17.40 2.03 1.10
N LEU A 224 16.09 2.22 1.31
CA LEU A 224 15.43 1.79 2.54
C LEU A 224 15.43 0.25 2.66
N PRO A 225 15.33 -0.29 3.88
CA PRO A 225 15.31 -1.75 4.10
C PRO A 225 13.94 -2.36 3.71
N LEU A 226 13.48 -2.08 2.50
CA LEU A 226 12.26 -2.63 1.93
C LEU A 226 12.50 -4.02 1.35
N ASP A 227 11.49 -4.88 1.43
CA ASP A 227 11.43 -6.17 0.76
C ASP A 227 10.54 -6.09 -0.51
N ILE A 228 9.54 -5.17 -0.51
CA ILE A 228 8.61 -4.98 -1.63
C ILE A 228 8.46 -3.48 -1.89
N LEU A 229 8.64 -3.08 -3.15
CA LEU A 229 8.28 -1.75 -3.65
C LEU A 229 7.20 -1.89 -4.71
N SER A 230 6.04 -1.27 -4.49
CA SER A 230 4.93 -1.20 -5.46
C SER A 230 4.78 0.23 -5.98
N LEU A 231 4.67 0.38 -7.30
CA LEU A 231 4.60 1.70 -7.95
C LEU A 231 3.70 1.71 -9.19
N ASP A 232 3.19 2.89 -9.53
CA ASP A 232 2.47 3.15 -10.79
C ASP A 232 3.46 3.20 -11.96
N VAL A 233 3.63 2.10 -12.66
CA VAL A 233 4.54 2.00 -13.80
C VAL A 233 3.91 2.55 -15.07
N LEU A 234 2.60 2.50 -15.19
CA LEU A 234 1.88 3.06 -16.35
C LEU A 234 2.21 4.54 -16.52
N ALA A 235 2.19 5.32 -15.44
CA ALA A 235 2.48 6.75 -15.47
C ALA A 235 3.97 7.07 -15.24
N ARG A 236 4.70 6.29 -14.42
CA ARG A 236 6.02 6.65 -13.88
C ARG A 236 7.15 5.69 -14.26
N GLY A 237 6.85 4.58 -14.96
CA GLY A 237 7.83 3.54 -15.26
C GLY A 237 9.06 4.04 -16.03
N HIS A 238 8.89 4.99 -16.94
CA HIS A 238 9.99 5.58 -17.71
C HIS A 238 10.94 6.41 -16.83
N ILE A 239 10.43 7.11 -15.80
CA ILE A 239 11.28 7.83 -14.82
C ILE A 239 11.95 6.84 -13.88
N PHE A 240 11.18 5.89 -13.33
CA PHE A 240 11.70 4.86 -12.44
C PHE A 240 12.88 4.08 -13.07
N SER A 241 12.77 3.72 -14.35
CA SER A 241 13.82 2.98 -15.06
C SER A 241 15.15 3.72 -15.21
N LEU A 242 15.22 5.02 -14.92
CA LEU A 242 16.46 5.79 -14.91
C LEU A 242 17.32 5.53 -13.67
N TYR A 243 16.74 4.97 -12.60
CA TYR A 243 17.41 4.67 -11.34
C TYR A 243 18.03 3.26 -11.35
N THR A 244 18.70 2.90 -12.45
CA THR A 244 19.16 1.55 -12.74
C THR A 244 20.04 0.95 -11.66
N GLU A 245 21.01 1.72 -11.11
CA GLU A 245 21.92 1.21 -10.06
C GLU A 245 21.16 0.91 -8.77
N SER A 246 20.28 1.82 -8.33
CA SER A 246 19.46 1.61 -7.13
C SER A 246 18.50 0.41 -7.30
N ILE A 247 17.93 0.23 -8.50
CA ILE A 247 17.08 -0.93 -8.83
C ILE A 247 17.92 -2.22 -8.79
N LYS A 248 19.12 -2.21 -9.35
CA LYS A 248 20.03 -3.35 -9.35
C LYS A 248 20.42 -3.77 -7.94
N GLU A 249 20.76 -2.83 -7.08
CA GLU A 249 21.05 -3.07 -5.67
C GLU A 249 19.83 -3.61 -4.93
N PHE A 250 18.65 -3.05 -5.17
CA PHE A 250 17.40 -3.50 -4.58
C PHE A 250 17.06 -4.95 -4.96
N LEU A 251 17.13 -5.27 -6.26
CA LEU A 251 16.95 -6.64 -6.75
C LEU A 251 18.06 -7.57 -6.27
N GLY A 252 19.32 -7.09 -6.23
CA GLY A 252 20.48 -7.85 -5.77
C GLY A 252 20.37 -8.34 -4.31
N ARG A 253 19.67 -7.57 -3.44
CA ARG A 253 19.39 -8.01 -2.07
C ARG A 253 18.10 -8.82 -1.92
N GLY A 254 17.43 -9.18 -3.03
CA GLY A 254 16.22 -10.01 -3.05
C GLY A 254 14.91 -9.23 -3.01
N GLY A 255 14.93 -7.93 -3.27
CA GLY A 255 13.74 -7.10 -3.32
C GLY A 255 12.76 -7.51 -4.41
N ILE A 256 11.47 -7.32 -4.18
CA ILE A 256 10.38 -7.54 -5.12
C ILE A 256 9.86 -6.19 -5.62
N ILE A 257 9.71 -6.04 -6.93
CA ILE A 257 9.05 -4.87 -7.52
C ILE A 257 7.65 -5.29 -7.98
N SER A 258 6.62 -4.63 -7.43
CA SER A 258 5.23 -4.77 -7.89
C SER A 258 4.94 -3.68 -8.93
N TRP A 259 4.91 -4.10 -10.20
CA TRP A 259 4.76 -3.25 -11.37
C TRP A 259 3.29 -2.93 -11.61
N GLY A 260 2.84 -1.73 -11.24
CA GLY A 260 1.48 -1.25 -11.44
C GLY A 260 1.24 -0.86 -12.90
N ILE A 261 0.68 -1.76 -13.70
CA ILE A 261 0.64 -1.62 -15.17
C ILE A 261 -0.75 -1.48 -15.76
N THR A 262 -1.79 -2.06 -15.17
CA THR A 262 -3.12 -1.96 -15.77
C THR A 262 -3.86 -0.70 -15.35
N PRO A 263 -4.54 -0.01 -16.28
CA PRO A 263 -5.28 1.22 -16.00
C PRO A 263 -6.41 1.01 -15.00
N THR A 264 -6.67 2.00 -14.18
CA THR A 264 -7.77 2.03 -13.20
C THR A 264 -8.77 3.16 -13.43
N LEU A 265 -8.54 3.97 -14.47
CA LEU A 265 -9.48 5.00 -14.93
C LEU A 265 -10.14 4.55 -16.23
N THR A 266 -11.44 4.85 -16.39
CA THR A 266 -12.22 4.41 -17.56
C THR A 266 -11.62 4.91 -18.88
N GLU A 267 -11.20 6.16 -18.93
CA GLU A 267 -10.64 6.78 -20.14
C GLU A 267 -9.30 6.13 -20.53
N GLU A 268 -8.47 5.81 -19.54
CA GLU A 268 -7.18 5.13 -19.78
C GLU A 268 -7.43 3.70 -20.26
N LEU A 269 -8.33 2.95 -19.60
CA LEU A 269 -8.61 1.56 -19.93
C LEU A 269 -9.17 1.39 -21.36
N GLN A 270 -9.96 2.35 -21.82
CA GLN A 270 -10.51 2.33 -23.19
C GLN A 270 -9.45 2.52 -24.28
N GLN A 271 -8.32 3.13 -23.96
CA GLN A 271 -7.23 3.42 -24.90
C GLN A 271 -6.15 2.33 -24.91
N GLU A 272 -6.18 1.43 -23.94
CA GLU A 272 -5.13 0.47 -23.70
C GLU A 272 -5.57 -0.95 -24.06
N SER A 273 -4.58 -1.80 -24.34
CA SER A 273 -4.77 -3.21 -24.66
C SER A 273 -3.72 -4.06 -23.95
N ILE A 274 -3.93 -5.36 -23.90
CA ILE A 274 -2.92 -6.31 -23.38
C ILE A 274 -1.55 -6.11 -24.06
N ASN A 275 -1.53 -5.91 -25.39
CA ASN A 275 -0.30 -5.72 -26.13
C ASN A 275 0.41 -4.40 -25.74
N THR A 276 -0.34 -3.35 -25.48
CA THR A 276 0.23 -2.07 -25.02
C THR A 276 0.90 -2.24 -23.66
N MET A 277 0.24 -2.92 -22.72
CA MET A 277 0.79 -3.20 -21.38
C MET A 277 2.07 -4.04 -21.44
N ILE A 278 2.05 -5.10 -22.23
CA ILE A 278 3.21 -5.96 -22.47
C ILE A 278 4.36 -5.15 -23.09
N ASN A 279 4.09 -4.30 -24.07
CA ASN A 279 5.11 -3.46 -24.71
C ASN A 279 5.71 -2.44 -23.75
N ILE A 280 4.90 -1.81 -22.86
CA ILE A 280 5.40 -0.90 -21.83
C ILE A 280 6.37 -1.62 -20.88
N LEU A 281 5.98 -2.78 -20.35
CA LEU A 281 6.85 -3.56 -19.47
C LEU A 281 8.11 -4.04 -20.19
N ASN A 282 8.01 -4.54 -21.42
CA ASN A 282 9.16 -4.96 -22.21
C ASN A 282 10.14 -3.82 -22.49
N LYS A 283 9.63 -2.60 -22.74
CA LYS A 283 10.50 -1.42 -22.93
C LYS A 283 11.25 -1.06 -21.66
N ILE A 284 10.57 -1.05 -20.51
CA ILE A 284 11.16 -0.73 -19.21
C ILE A 284 12.18 -1.81 -18.83
N TRP A 285 11.76 -3.08 -18.86
CA TRP A 285 12.64 -4.21 -18.50
C TRP A 285 13.82 -4.36 -19.46
N GLY A 286 13.62 -4.10 -20.75
CA GLY A 286 14.71 -4.08 -21.74
C GLY A 286 15.77 -3.00 -21.44
N SER A 287 15.37 -1.84 -20.91
CA SER A 287 16.32 -0.82 -20.41
C SER A 287 17.12 -1.33 -19.21
N LEU A 288 16.47 -2.04 -18.28
CA LEU A 288 17.14 -2.65 -17.13
C LEU A 288 18.08 -3.78 -17.55
N GLU A 289 17.71 -4.57 -18.56
CA GLU A 289 18.58 -5.63 -19.14
C GLU A 289 19.85 -5.02 -19.76
N GLN A 290 19.71 -3.92 -20.51
CA GLN A 290 20.85 -3.18 -21.07
C GLN A 290 21.79 -2.65 -19.99
N SER A 291 21.27 -2.39 -18.79
CA SER A 291 22.04 -1.96 -17.61
C SER A 291 22.61 -3.16 -16.82
N GLY A 292 22.48 -4.38 -17.32
CA GLY A 292 23.09 -5.58 -16.76
C GLY A 292 22.25 -6.33 -15.72
N ILE A 293 20.93 -6.09 -15.66
CA ILE A 293 20.01 -6.86 -14.82
C ILE A 293 19.40 -8.00 -15.68
N PRO A 294 19.69 -9.28 -15.41
CA PRO A 294 19.17 -10.36 -16.25
C PRO A 294 17.65 -10.42 -16.29
N ARG A 295 17.06 -10.64 -17.46
CA ARG A 295 15.60 -10.79 -17.64
C ARG A 295 15.00 -11.78 -16.64
N ARG A 296 15.63 -12.94 -16.47
CA ARG A 296 15.21 -13.96 -15.51
C ARG A 296 15.13 -13.42 -14.07
N GLN A 297 16.07 -12.54 -13.68
CA GLN A 297 16.03 -11.92 -12.36
C GLN A 297 14.84 -10.96 -12.24
N ILE A 298 14.62 -10.11 -13.26
CA ILE A 298 13.49 -9.19 -13.29
C ILE A 298 12.16 -9.94 -13.11
N LEU A 299 11.93 -10.98 -13.93
CA LEU A 299 10.71 -11.78 -13.87
C LEU A 299 10.54 -12.53 -12.54
N SER A 300 11.62 -13.13 -12.02
CA SER A 300 11.56 -13.87 -10.74
C SER A 300 11.34 -12.97 -9.53
N GLN A 301 11.57 -11.68 -9.66
CA GLN A 301 11.36 -10.65 -8.62
C GLN A 301 10.26 -9.64 -8.98
N ALA A 302 9.44 -9.94 -9.98
CA ALA A 302 8.31 -9.11 -10.39
C ALA A 302 6.99 -9.62 -9.79
N TRP A 303 6.20 -8.72 -9.23
CA TRP A 303 4.75 -8.83 -9.13
C TRP A 303 4.10 -7.87 -10.12
N LEU A 304 2.86 -8.13 -10.49
CA LEU A 304 2.07 -7.24 -11.34
C LEU A 304 0.84 -6.76 -10.57
N ALA A 305 0.47 -5.51 -10.80
CA ALA A 305 -0.66 -4.88 -10.13
C ALA A 305 -1.38 -3.89 -11.05
N PRO A 306 -2.62 -3.48 -10.74
CA PRO A 306 -3.19 -2.26 -11.30
C PRO A 306 -2.32 -1.05 -10.95
N ALA A 307 -2.32 -0.02 -11.80
CA ALA A 307 -1.42 1.12 -11.66
C ALA A 307 -1.61 1.88 -10.33
N ARG A 308 -2.87 2.04 -9.91
CA ARG A 308 -3.24 2.76 -8.68
C ARG A 308 -4.62 2.34 -8.19
N CYS A 309 -5.02 2.78 -6.99
CA CYS A 309 -6.40 2.67 -6.56
C CYS A 309 -7.28 3.70 -7.28
N CYS A 310 -8.56 3.38 -7.46
CA CYS A 310 -9.56 4.33 -7.96
C CYS A 310 -10.90 4.09 -7.27
N LEU A 311 -11.48 5.17 -6.74
CA LEU A 311 -12.76 5.12 -6.02
C LEU A 311 -13.95 5.52 -6.88
N VAL A 312 -13.70 6.26 -7.96
CA VAL A 312 -14.76 6.83 -8.79
C VAL A 312 -14.38 6.69 -10.26
N ASN A 313 -15.21 5.97 -11.00
CA ASN A 313 -15.16 5.85 -12.44
C ASN A 313 -16.54 6.14 -13.03
N LEU A 314 -16.60 6.53 -14.31
CA LEU A 314 -17.84 6.80 -15.03
C LEU A 314 -18.76 5.58 -15.08
N ASP A 315 -18.18 4.38 -15.15
CA ASP A 315 -18.88 3.09 -15.21
C ASP A 315 -18.92 2.34 -13.86
N GLY A 316 -18.62 3.04 -12.77
CA GLY A 316 -18.67 2.49 -11.42
C GLY A 316 -17.55 1.49 -11.14
N GLU A 317 -17.90 0.23 -10.92
CA GLU A 317 -16.97 -0.85 -10.55
C GLU A 317 -16.35 -1.54 -11.75
N LYS A 318 -16.99 -1.44 -12.92
CA LYS A 318 -16.68 -2.23 -14.13
C LYS A 318 -15.25 -1.98 -14.66
N THR A 319 -14.77 -0.74 -14.64
CA THR A 319 -13.39 -0.43 -15.04
C THR A 319 -12.38 -1.19 -14.19
N ILE A 320 -12.58 -1.25 -12.87
CA ILE A 320 -11.66 -1.95 -11.97
C ILE A 320 -11.71 -3.46 -12.22
N GLU A 321 -12.89 -4.04 -12.41
CA GLU A 321 -13.04 -5.47 -12.73
C GLU A 321 -12.33 -5.83 -14.04
N ASN A 322 -12.52 -5.01 -15.08
CA ASN A 322 -11.84 -5.20 -16.36
C ASN A 322 -10.32 -5.01 -16.25
N SER A 323 -9.86 -4.07 -15.41
CA SER A 323 -8.43 -3.89 -15.11
C SER A 323 -7.81 -5.13 -14.49
N PHE A 324 -8.53 -5.83 -13.59
CA PHE A 324 -8.06 -7.10 -12.99
C PHE A 324 -8.02 -8.25 -14.00
N ILE A 325 -9.00 -8.34 -14.91
CA ILE A 325 -8.99 -9.31 -16.00
C ILE A 325 -7.75 -9.07 -16.89
N LEU A 326 -7.55 -7.83 -17.34
CA LEU A 326 -6.39 -7.45 -18.14
C LEU A 326 -5.06 -7.74 -17.42
N LEU A 327 -5.01 -7.50 -16.09
CA LEU A 327 -3.85 -7.81 -15.26
C LEU A 327 -3.49 -9.30 -15.29
N GLN A 328 -4.49 -10.17 -15.15
CA GLN A 328 -4.30 -11.62 -15.20
C GLN A 328 -3.79 -12.07 -16.58
N GLU A 329 -4.33 -11.51 -17.67
CA GLU A 329 -3.88 -11.82 -19.03
C GLU A 329 -2.43 -11.39 -19.27
N VAL A 330 -2.04 -10.20 -18.80
CA VAL A 330 -0.65 -9.70 -18.85
C VAL A 330 0.28 -10.61 -18.02
N ALA A 331 -0.16 -11.01 -16.82
CA ALA A 331 0.62 -11.89 -15.96
C ALA A 331 0.83 -13.27 -16.61
N GLU A 332 -0.21 -13.86 -17.20
CA GLU A 332 -0.11 -15.16 -17.89
C GLU A 332 0.85 -15.10 -19.09
N HIS A 333 0.94 -13.95 -19.79
CA HIS A 333 1.93 -13.79 -20.84
C HIS A 333 3.37 -13.95 -20.30
N PHE A 334 3.71 -13.23 -19.22
CA PHE A 334 5.07 -13.23 -18.68
C PHE A 334 5.40 -14.48 -17.85
N LYS A 335 4.43 -15.14 -17.22
CA LYS A 335 4.62 -16.43 -16.55
C LYS A 335 5.11 -17.52 -17.49
N ARG A 336 4.82 -17.43 -18.80
CA ARG A 336 5.30 -18.38 -19.82
C ARG A 336 6.79 -18.19 -20.17
N GLU A 337 7.40 -17.07 -19.78
CA GLU A 337 8.83 -16.81 -19.99
C GLU A 337 9.70 -17.33 -18.83
N ILE A 338 9.11 -17.73 -17.72
CA ILE A 338 9.79 -18.21 -16.50
C ILE A 338 10.00 -19.72 -16.58
#